data_a21a86e5c7a2eb6df925d636a67ce97e
#
_entry.id   a21a86e5c7a2eb6df925d636a67ce97e
#
_cell.length_a   1.000
_cell.length_b   1.000
_cell.length_c   1.000
_cell.angle_alpha   90.00
_cell.angle_beta   90.00
_cell.angle_gamma   90.00
#
_symmetry.space_group_name_H-M   'P 1'
#
loop_
_entity.id
_entity.type
_entity.pdbx_description
1 polymer ?
#
loop_
_entity_poly.entity_id
_entity_poly.type
_entity_poly.pdbx_seq_one_letter_code
_entity_poly.pdbx_strand_id
1 'polypeptide(L)'
;MKVYTKTGDTGTTALFGGTRVPKHHIRIESYGTVDELNSHIGLIRDQNISDLYKNVLIEVQDRLFTVGAILATPPEKETLKNGQPRLQNLGIVESDIEFLENEIDIMEEALPPMTHFVLPGGHTTVSYCHIARCVCRRAERLAVHLNDMEPTDELVIKYLNRLSDYLFVLARKLSHDLNADEVKWIPRK
;
A
#
# COMPACT_ATOMS: atom_id res chain seq x y z
N MET A 1 5.92 20.31 20.31
CA MET A 1 6.27 18.89 20.60
C MET A 1 7.59 18.57 19.90
N LYS A 2 8.57 17.93 20.57
CA LYS A 2 9.82 17.52 19.88
C LYS A 2 9.57 16.21 19.13
N VAL A 3 10.02 16.11 17.89
CA VAL A 3 9.89 14.91 17.05
C VAL A 3 10.82 13.78 17.52
N TYR A 4 12.02 14.13 18.01
CA TYR A 4 12.97 13.13 18.50
C TYR A 4 12.81 12.90 20.02
N THR A 5 12.82 11.62 20.42
CA THR A 5 12.72 11.18 21.81
C THR A 5 14.02 10.57 22.34
N LYS A 6 14.98 10.26 21.45
CA LYS A 6 16.25 9.55 21.70
C LYS A 6 16.09 8.12 22.28
N THR A 7 14.86 7.63 22.47
CA THR A 7 14.59 6.30 23.04
C THR A 7 14.88 5.17 22.05
N GLY A 8 15.02 5.49 20.77
CA GLY A 8 15.32 4.54 19.69
C GLY A 8 16.80 4.37 19.34
N ASP A 9 17.72 5.15 19.97
CA ASP A 9 19.14 5.21 19.60
C ASP A 9 19.89 3.90 19.89
N THR A 10 19.33 3.05 20.76
CA THR A 10 19.89 1.74 21.13
C THR A 10 19.43 0.58 20.23
N GLY A 11 18.83 0.86 19.05
CA GLY A 11 18.41 -0.16 18.10
C GLY A 11 17.07 -0.84 18.42
N THR A 12 16.30 -0.30 19.39
CA THR A 12 14.96 -0.77 19.72
C THR A 12 13.91 0.31 19.47
N THR A 13 12.67 -0.09 19.26
CA THR A 13 11.53 0.83 19.11
C THR A 13 10.28 0.24 19.80
N ALA A 14 9.23 1.04 19.96
CA ALA A 14 7.97 0.58 20.51
C ALA A 14 6.96 0.34 19.40
N LEU A 15 6.28 -0.80 19.45
CA LEU A 15 5.07 -1.08 18.69
C LEU A 15 3.88 -0.27 19.21
N PHE A 16 2.78 -0.27 18.47
CA PHE A 16 1.55 0.35 18.94
C PHE A 16 1.01 -0.43 20.17
N GLY A 17 0.90 0.27 21.31
CA GLY A 17 0.62 -0.36 22.60
C GLY A 17 1.83 -0.49 23.53
N GLY A 18 3.03 -0.05 23.09
CA GLY A 18 4.21 0.15 23.95
C GLY A 18 5.15 -1.05 24.09
N THR A 19 4.84 -2.21 23.50
CA THR A 19 5.77 -3.35 23.45
C THR A 19 7.04 -2.97 22.71
N ARG A 20 8.20 -3.09 23.34
CA ARG A 20 9.50 -2.77 22.73
C ARG A 20 10.07 -3.98 22.00
N VAL A 21 10.51 -3.73 20.76
CA VAL A 21 11.10 -4.74 19.86
C VAL A 21 12.36 -4.20 19.20
N PRO A 22 13.25 -5.05 18.68
CA PRO A 22 14.35 -4.61 17.81
C PRO A 22 13.80 -3.89 16.55
N LYS A 23 14.52 -2.88 16.04
CA LYS A 23 14.10 -2.14 14.83
C LYS A 23 14.00 -3.02 13.57
N HIS A 24 14.61 -4.20 13.56
CA HIS A 24 14.51 -5.18 12.46
C HIS A 24 13.42 -6.25 12.70
N HIS A 25 12.51 -6.02 13.65
CA HIS A 25 11.39 -6.93 13.89
C HIS A 25 10.43 -6.94 12.70
N ILE A 26 9.84 -8.10 12.38
CA ILE A 26 8.96 -8.27 11.21
C ILE A 26 7.80 -7.27 11.17
N ARG A 27 7.20 -6.93 12.33
CA ARG A 27 6.15 -5.91 12.38
C ARG A 27 6.66 -4.54 11.95
N ILE A 28 7.89 -4.15 12.40
CA ILE A 28 8.51 -2.87 12.00
C ILE A 28 8.76 -2.85 10.50
N GLU A 29 9.28 -3.94 9.94
CA GLU A 29 9.53 -4.08 8.51
C GLU A 29 8.23 -4.00 7.70
N SER A 30 7.16 -4.66 8.17
CA SER A 30 5.85 -4.69 7.50
C SER A 30 5.24 -3.29 7.45
N TYR A 31 5.01 -2.63 8.59
CA TYR A 31 4.39 -1.31 8.56
C TYR A 31 5.33 -0.21 8.03
N GLY A 32 6.65 -0.36 8.18
CA GLY A 32 7.62 0.55 7.58
C GLY A 32 7.60 0.50 6.05
N THR A 33 7.39 -0.69 5.48
CA THR A 33 7.22 -0.83 4.02
C THR A 33 5.88 -0.26 3.56
N VAL A 34 4.82 -0.33 4.37
CA VAL A 34 3.55 0.35 4.09
C VAL A 34 3.72 1.88 4.12
N ASP A 35 4.53 2.41 5.03
CA ASP A 35 4.85 3.84 5.08
C ASP A 35 5.65 4.30 3.85
N GLU A 36 6.64 3.49 3.40
CA GLU A 36 7.34 3.69 2.13
C GLU A 36 6.36 3.71 0.94
N LEU A 37 5.43 2.74 0.88
CA LEU A 37 4.39 2.70 -0.14
C LEU A 37 3.54 3.98 -0.11
N ASN A 38 3.10 4.41 1.06
CA ASN A 38 2.30 5.61 1.24
C ASN A 38 3.00 6.87 0.71
N SER A 39 4.32 6.95 0.91
CA SER A 39 5.15 8.03 0.36
C SER A 39 5.21 7.99 -1.18
N HIS A 40 5.28 6.80 -1.78
CA HIS A 40 5.21 6.63 -3.24
C HIS A 40 3.83 7.00 -3.81
N ILE A 41 2.74 6.69 -3.09
CA ILE A 41 1.38 7.14 -3.46
C ILE A 41 1.31 8.68 -3.47
N GLY A 42 1.89 9.33 -2.45
CA GLY A 42 2.01 10.79 -2.41
C GLY A 42 2.75 11.34 -3.63
N LEU A 43 3.86 10.72 -4.01
CA LEU A 43 4.64 11.11 -5.18
C LEU A 43 3.84 11.03 -6.50
N ILE A 44 2.99 10.01 -6.67
CA ILE A 44 2.09 9.90 -7.83
C ILE A 44 1.04 11.00 -7.78
N ARG A 45 0.42 11.23 -6.62
CA ARG A 45 -0.60 12.24 -6.42
C ARG A 45 -0.12 13.66 -6.74
N ASP A 46 1.15 13.95 -6.47
CA ASP A 46 1.76 15.25 -6.71
C ASP A 46 2.08 15.51 -8.20
N GLN A 47 1.89 14.50 -9.07
CA GLN A 47 2.08 14.67 -10.50
C GLN A 47 0.89 15.42 -11.14
N ASN A 48 1.09 15.90 -12.37
CA ASN A 48 0.03 16.53 -13.16
C ASN A 48 -0.92 15.47 -13.74
N ILE A 49 -1.82 14.97 -12.92
CA ILE A 49 -2.85 13.97 -13.24
C ILE A 49 -4.24 14.49 -12.89
N SER A 50 -5.28 13.83 -13.40
CA SER A 50 -6.67 14.18 -13.09
C SER A 50 -6.96 14.18 -11.59
N ASP A 51 -7.78 15.12 -11.13
CA ASP A 51 -8.23 15.18 -9.74
C ASP A 51 -9.07 13.94 -9.33
N LEU A 52 -9.67 13.25 -10.30
CA LEU A 52 -10.33 11.97 -10.03
C LEU A 52 -9.34 10.96 -9.44
N TYR A 53 -8.17 10.77 -10.07
CA TYR A 53 -7.15 9.86 -9.55
C TYR A 53 -6.53 10.37 -8.25
N LYS A 54 -6.34 11.70 -8.10
CA LYS A 54 -5.83 12.28 -6.85
C LYS A 54 -6.73 11.98 -5.66
N ASN A 55 -8.04 12.08 -5.83
CA ASN A 55 -9.02 11.78 -4.78
C ASN A 55 -8.97 10.30 -4.37
N VAL A 56 -8.89 9.38 -5.33
CA VAL A 56 -8.72 7.95 -5.03
C VAL A 56 -7.41 7.70 -4.30
N LEU A 57 -6.31 8.32 -4.73
CA LEU A 57 -5.01 8.17 -4.07
C LEU A 57 -4.99 8.74 -2.64
N ILE A 58 -5.78 9.79 -2.34
CA ILE A 58 -5.96 10.30 -0.96
C ILE A 58 -6.65 9.24 -0.10
N GLU A 59 -7.72 8.62 -0.60
CA GLU A 59 -8.42 7.53 0.10
C GLU A 59 -7.48 6.34 0.34
N VAL A 60 -6.70 5.95 -0.67
CA VAL A 60 -5.67 4.92 -0.54
C VAL A 60 -4.67 5.27 0.56
N GLN A 61 -4.19 6.51 0.63
CA GLN A 61 -3.25 6.95 1.67
C GLN A 61 -3.86 6.84 3.08
N ASP A 62 -5.13 7.19 3.24
CA ASP A 62 -5.83 7.04 4.52
C ASP A 62 -5.95 5.57 4.92
N ARG A 63 -6.34 4.70 4.00
CA ARG A 63 -6.40 3.25 4.24
C ARG A 63 -5.03 2.64 4.55
N LEU A 64 -3.94 3.11 3.93
CA LEU A 64 -2.58 2.68 4.24
C LEU A 64 -2.14 3.06 5.67
N PHE A 65 -2.58 4.19 6.23
CA PHE A 65 -2.39 4.49 7.65
C PHE A 65 -3.12 3.48 8.54
N THR A 66 -4.35 3.09 8.17
CA THR A 66 -5.11 2.06 8.87
C THR A 66 -4.38 0.70 8.82
N VAL A 67 -3.93 0.28 7.63
CA VAL A 67 -3.10 -0.93 7.43
C VAL A 67 -1.86 -0.89 8.33
N GLY A 68 -1.13 0.22 8.33
CA GLY A 68 0.05 0.42 9.17
C GLY A 68 -0.25 0.29 10.65
N ALA A 69 -1.38 0.84 11.13
CA ALA A 69 -1.81 0.74 12.52
C ALA A 69 -2.15 -0.71 12.93
N ILE A 70 -2.81 -1.46 12.06
CA ILE A 70 -3.12 -2.90 12.27
C ILE A 70 -1.81 -3.69 12.39
N LEU A 71 -0.92 -3.57 11.42
CA LEU A 71 0.37 -4.28 11.40
C LEU A 71 1.27 -3.91 12.58
N ALA A 72 1.18 -2.67 13.09
CA ALA A 72 1.93 -2.20 14.24
C ALA A 72 1.35 -2.64 15.59
N THR A 73 0.14 -3.21 15.63
CA THR A 73 -0.55 -3.65 16.86
C THR A 73 -0.36 -5.15 17.05
N PRO A 74 0.41 -5.60 18.06
CA PRO A 74 0.54 -7.04 18.34
C PRO A 74 -0.73 -7.58 19.02
N PRO A 75 -1.05 -8.89 18.87
CA PRO A 75 -2.30 -9.49 19.36
C PRO A 75 -2.59 -9.24 20.84
N GLU A 76 -1.55 -9.31 21.70
CA GLU A 76 -1.70 -9.07 23.14
C GLU A 76 -2.01 -7.60 23.48
N LYS A 77 -2.00 -6.70 22.49
CA LYS A 77 -2.32 -5.26 22.62
C LYS A 77 -3.57 -4.82 21.86
N GLU A 78 -4.25 -5.70 21.17
CA GLU A 78 -5.49 -5.39 20.45
C GLU A 78 -6.61 -4.90 21.37
N THR A 79 -6.61 -5.39 22.62
CA THR A 79 -7.59 -4.99 23.63
C THR A 79 -6.96 -4.06 24.67
N LEU A 80 -7.64 -2.97 24.98
CA LEU A 80 -7.28 -2.05 26.05
C LEU A 80 -7.62 -2.64 27.43
N LYS A 81 -7.03 -2.11 28.51
CA LYS A 81 -7.31 -2.55 29.88
C LYS A 81 -8.79 -2.45 30.30
N ASN A 82 -9.57 -1.60 29.64
CA ASN A 82 -11.01 -1.44 29.86
C ASN A 82 -11.87 -2.39 29.01
N GLY A 83 -11.25 -3.33 28.28
CA GLY A 83 -11.94 -4.31 27.42
C GLY A 83 -12.34 -3.81 26.03
N GLN A 84 -12.05 -2.56 25.70
CA GLN A 84 -12.37 -2.01 24.36
C GLN A 84 -11.26 -2.33 23.35
N PRO A 85 -11.58 -2.48 22.04
CA PRO A 85 -10.57 -2.62 20.99
C PRO A 85 -9.64 -1.39 20.97
N ARG A 86 -8.34 -1.60 20.81
CA ARG A 86 -7.35 -0.51 20.69
C ARG A 86 -7.53 0.29 19.41
N LEU A 87 -7.85 -0.40 18.32
CA LEU A 87 -8.11 0.20 17.00
C LEU A 87 -9.62 0.44 16.81
N GLN A 88 -10.27 1.05 17.82
CA GLN A 88 -11.70 1.34 17.78
C GLN A 88 -12.01 2.17 16.50
N ASN A 89 -12.90 1.65 15.66
CA ASN A 89 -13.31 2.24 14.37
C ASN A 89 -12.18 2.35 13.31
N LEU A 90 -11.04 1.69 13.51
CA LEU A 90 -9.97 1.56 12.53
C LEU A 90 -9.86 0.10 12.07
N GLY A 91 -10.28 -0.16 10.85
CA GLY A 91 -10.21 -1.48 10.23
C GLY A 91 -10.26 -1.35 8.71
N ILE A 92 -9.79 -2.38 8.01
CA ILE A 92 -10.07 -2.57 6.60
C ILE A 92 -11.35 -3.38 6.50
N VAL A 93 -12.26 -2.97 5.63
CA VAL A 93 -13.55 -3.63 5.40
C VAL A 93 -13.68 -4.03 3.93
N GLU A 94 -14.57 -4.96 3.61
CA GLU A 94 -14.76 -5.44 2.24
C GLU A 94 -15.07 -4.30 1.27
N SER A 95 -15.81 -3.26 1.69
CA SER A 95 -16.09 -2.10 0.83
C SER A 95 -14.85 -1.29 0.45
N ASP A 96 -13.75 -1.34 1.21
CA ASP A 96 -12.48 -0.72 0.82
C ASP A 96 -11.85 -1.46 -0.38
N ILE A 97 -12.06 -2.76 -0.45
CA ILE A 97 -11.57 -3.62 -1.54
C ILE A 97 -12.47 -3.45 -2.77
N GLU A 98 -13.79 -3.48 -2.57
CA GLU A 98 -14.78 -3.23 -3.63
C GLU A 98 -14.59 -1.84 -4.26
N PHE A 99 -14.21 -0.83 -3.47
CA PHE A 99 -13.88 0.49 -3.97
C PHE A 99 -12.72 0.43 -4.97
N LEU A 100 -11.62 -0.27 -4.66
CA LEU A 100 -10.50 -0.43 -5.59
C LEU A 100 -10.89 -1.24 -6.84
N GLU A 101 -11.72 -2.27 -6.69
CA GLU A 101 -12.22 -3.07 -7.81
C GLU A 101 -13.06 -2.22 -8.78
N ASN A 102 -13.96 -1.40 -8.25
CA ASN A 102 -14.76 -0.48 -9.06
C ASN A 102 -13.90 0.54 -9.81
N GLU A 103 -12.87 1.09 -9.16
CA GLU A 103 -11.95 2.03 -9.82
C GLU A 103 -11.11 1.35 -10.92
N ILE A 104 -10.73 0.08 -10.73
CA ILE A 104 -10.07 -0.73 -11.76
C ILE A 104 -11.01 -0.89 -12.96
N ASP A 105 -12.25 -1.33 -12.75
CA ASP A 105 -13.24 -1.59 -13.79
C ASP A 105 -13.50 -0.31 -14.62
N ILE A 106 -13.70 0.83 -13.96
CA ILE A 106 -13.89 2.13 -14.63
C ILE A 106 -12.70 2.48 -15.53
N MET A 107 -11.46 2.25 -15.06
CA MET A 107 -10.28 2.54 -15.87
C MET A 107 -10.13 1.57 -17.06
N GLU A 108 -10.45 0.28 -16.85
CA GLU A 108 -10.34 -0.75 -17.89
C GLU A 108 -11.34 -0.56 -19.03
N GLU A 109 -12.55 -0.02 -18.76
CA GLU A 109 -13.52 0.32 -19.81
C GLU A 109 -12.95 1.26 -20.89
N ALA A 110 -12.02 2.13 -20.51
CA ALA A 110 -11.38 3.10 -21.41
C ALA A 110 -10.06 2.59 -22.01
N LEU A 111 -9.61 1.39 -21.67
CA LEU A 111 -8.33 0.84 -22.11
C LEU A 111 -8.52 -0.29 -23.13
N PRO A 112 -7.62 -0.43 -24.11
CA PRO A 112 -7.60 -1.59 -24.97
C PRO A 112 -7.27 -2.86 -24.15
N PRO A 113 -7.82 -4.04 -24.54
CA PRO A 113 -7.49 -5.30 -23.88
C PRO A 113 -5.98 -5.55 -23.84
N MET A 114 -5.48 -6.02 -22.69
CA MET A 114 -4.07 -6.35 -22.54
C MET A 114 -3.78 -7.69 -23.26
N THR A 115 -2.94 -7.66 -24.28
CA THR A 115 -2.54 -8.85 -25.06
C THR A 115 -1.10 -9.29 -24.80
N HIS A 116 -0.30 -8.45 -24.12
CA HIS A 116 1.12 -8.68 -23.83
C HIS A 116 1.48 -8.05 -22.49
N PHE A 117 2.53 -8.55 -21.84
CA PHE A 117 3.16 -7.81 -20.76
C PHE A 117 3.76 -6.50 -21.30
N VAL A 118 3.73 -5.47 -20.47
CA VAL A 118 4.31 -4.16 -20.78
C VAL A 118 5.60 -3.94 -20.00
N LEU A 119 6.57 -3.32 -20.63
CA LEU A 119 7.78 -2.88 -19.93
C LEU A 119 7.44 -1.63 -19.11
N PRO A 120 7.77 -1.60 -17.80
CA PRO A 120 7.57 -0.42 -16.96
C PRO A 120 8.32 0.79 -17.53
N GLY A 121 7.62 1.92 -17.75
CA GLY A 121 8.25 3.13 -18.30
C GLY A 121 7.32 3.92 -19.22
N GLY A 122 7.90 4.68 -20.12
CA GLY A 122 7.21 5.53 -21.10
C GLY A 122 6.98 6.96 -20.61
N HIS A 123 6.64 7.14 -19.34
CA HIS A 123 6.50 8.46 -18.71
C HIS A 123 6.90 8.39 -17.23
N THR A 124 7.41 9.48 -16.66
CA THR A 124 7.86 9.53 -15.26
C THR A 124 6.75 9.14 -14.29
N THR A 125 5.54 9.66 -14.47
CA THR A 125 4.37 9.33 -13.62
C THR A 125 4.00 7.85 -13.71
N VAL A 126 4.05 7.26 -14.90
CA VAL A 126 3.83 5.82 -15.13
C VAL A 126 4.87 4.98 -14.41
N SER A 127 6.15 5.39 -14.48
CA SER A 127 7.24 4.75 -13.74
C SER A 127 7.03 4.78 -12.24
N TYR A 128 6.53 5.90 -11.67
CA TYR A 128 6.19 5.99 -10.25
C TYR A 128 5.08 5.01 -9.84
N CYS A 129 4.04 4.83 -10.68
CA CYS A 129 3.00 3.82 -10.43
C CYS A 129 3.59 2.41 -10.36
N HIS A 130 4.49 2.06 -11.28
CA HIS A 130 5.14 0.75 -11.27
C HIS A 130 6.07 0.56 -10.07
N ILE A 131 6.78 1.61 -9.62
CA ILE A 131 7.58 1.56 -8.37
C ILE A 131 6.66 1.32 -7.18
N ALA A 132 5.61 2.13 -7.03
CA ALA A 132 4.63 1.97 -5.95
C ALA A 132 4.00 0.57 -5.95
N ARG A 133 3.65 0.03 -7.12
CA ARG A 133 3.17 -1.35 -7.27
C ARG A 133 4.17 -2.39 -6.76
N CYS A 134 5.45 -2.24 -7.08
CA CYS A 134 6.47 -3.16 -6.60
C CYS A 134 6.66 -3.09 -5.08
N VAL A 135 6.61 -1.88 -4.50
CA VAL A 135 6.65 -1.67 -3.05
C VAL A 135 5.40 -2.24 -2.38
N CYS A 136 4.20 -2.05 -2.97
CA CYS A 136 2.95 -2.63 -2.51
C CYS A 136 3.03 -4.16 -2.43
N ARG A 137 3.54 -4.83 -3.47
CA ARG A 137 3.77 -6.27 -3.48
C ARG A 137 4.82 -6.72 -2.45
N ARG A 138 5.79 -5.88 -2.12
CA ARG A 138 6.73 -6.16 -1.02
C ARG A 138 6.02 -6.05 0.33
N ALA A 139 5.20 -5.03 0.55
CA ALA A 139 4.39 -4.87 1.76
C ALA A 139 3.42 -6.04 1.94
N GLU A 140 2.73 -6.47 0.88
CA GLU A 140 1.87 -7.66 0.87
C GLU A 140 2.62 -8.91 1.34
N ARG A 141 3.80 -9.21 0.75
CA ARG A 141 4.59 -10.39 1.16
C ARG A 141 5.05 -10.33 2.62
N LEU A 142 5.37 -9.13 3.13
CA LEU A 142 5.72 -8.95 4.54
C LEU A 142 4.51 -9.13 5.46
N ALA A 143 3.33 -8.67 5.05
CA ALA A 143 2.08 -8.89 5.78
C ALA A 143 1.72 -10.39 5.82
N VAL A 144 1.88 -11.13 4.71
CA VAL A 144 1.73 -12.59 4.65
C VAL A 144 2.71 -13.27 5.60
N HIS A 145 4.00 -12.90 5.53
CA HIS A 145 5.03 -13.47 6.42
C HIS A 145 4.73 -13.19 7.91
N LEU A 146 4.24 -11.99 8.23
CA LEU A 146 3.80 -11.68 9.58
C LEU A 146 2.62 -12.56 9.99
N ASN A 147 1.62 -12.75 9.11
CA ASN A 147 0.44 -13.59 9.38
C ASN A 147 0.79 -15.08 9.61
N ASP A 148 1.85 -15.58 8.95
CA ASP A 148 2.37 -16.94 9.20
C ASP A 148 2.97 -17.10 10.60
N MET A 149 3.46 -16.02 11.20
CA MET A 149 4.07 -16.02 12.54
C MET A 149 3.07 -15.67 13.65
N GLU A 150 2.20 -14.72 13.39
CA GLU A 150 1.21 -14.18 14.32
C GLU A 150 -0.06 -13.81 13.55
N PRO A 151 -1.24 -14.30 13.91
CA PRO A 151 -2.48 -13.97 13.22
C PRO A 151 -2.65 -12.47 13.02
N THR A 152 -2.94 -12.07 11.79
CA THR A 152 -3.18 -10.69 11.37
C THR A 152 -4.51 -10.65 10.60
N ASP A 153 -5.13 -9.48 10.49
CA ASP A 153 -6.36 -9.31 9.73
C ASP A 153 -6.14 -9.66 8.24
N GLU A 154 -6.83 -10.69 7.75
CA GLU A 154 -6.73 -11.17 6.37
C GLU A 154 -7.16 -10.11 5.35
N LEU A 155 -8.04 -9.17 5.72
CA LEU A 155 -8.45 -8.07 4.85
C LEU A 155 -7.29 -7.13 4.53
N VAL A 156 -6.29 -7.01 5.40
CA VAL A 156 -5.06 -6.26 5.11
C VAL A 156 -4.32 -6.85 3.91
N ILE A 157 -4.17 -8.18 3.89
CA ILE A 157 -3.48 -8.88 2.78
C ILE A 157 -4.29 -8.73 1.49
N LYS A 158 -5.60 -8.94 1.56
CA LYS A 158 -6.52 -8.81 0.42
C LYS A 158 -6.51 -7.38 -0.15
N TYR A 159 -6.53 -6.36 0.73
CA TYR A 159 -6.45 -4.96 0.33
C TYR A 159 -5.12 -4.64 -0.38
N LEU A 160 -3.98 -5.04 0.18
CA LEU A 160 -2.66 -4.80 -0.44
C LEU A 160 -2.54 -5.52 -1.79
N ASN A 161 -3.08 -6.72 -1.90
CA ASN A 161 -3.12 -7.44 -3.18
C ASN A 161 -3.92 -6.63 -4.22
N ARG A 162 -5.16 -6.22 -3.90
CA ARG A 162 -6.02 -5.44 -4.79
C ARG A 162 -5.43 -4.08 -5.12
N LEU A 163 -4.79 -3.40 -4.15
CA LEU A 163 -4.10 -2.14 -4.40
C LEU A 163 -2.96 -2.30 -5.41
N SER A 164 -2.26 -3.44 -5.41
CA SER A 164 -1.23 -3.70 -6.41
C SER A 164 -1.79 -3.79 -7.83
N ASP A 165 -3.00 -4.36 -7.99
CA ASP A 165 -3.72 -4.43 -9.26
C ASP A 165 -4.20 -3.04 -9.70
N TYR A 166 -4.79 -2.26 -8.78
CA TYR A 166 -5.15 -0.87 -9.02
C TYR A 166 -3.96 -0.04 -9.53
N LEU A 167 -2.81 -0.14 -8.88
CA LEU A 167 -1.61 0.61 -9.30
C LEU A 167 -1.10 0.19 -10.69
N PHE A 168 -1.29 -1.06 -11.06
CA PHE A 168 -0.95 -1.54 -12.40
C PHE A 168 -1.91 -0.94 -13.45
N VAL A 169 -3.21 -0.98 -13.20
CA VAL A 169 -4.21 -0.44 -14.13
C VAL A 169 -4.10 1.09 -14.22
N LEU A 170 -3.86 1.77 -13.09
CA LEU A 170 -3.57 3.20 -13.06
C LEU A 170 -2.34 3.57 -13.90
N ALA A 171 -1.28 2.77 -13.86
CA ALA A 171 -0.09 2.99 -14.70
C ALA A 171 -0.45 2.95 -16.19
N ARG A 172 -1.25 1.97 -16.63
CA ARG A 172 -1.74 1.84 -18.00
C ARG A 172 -2.65 3.02 -18.38
N LYS A 173 -3.57 3.37 -17.50
CA LYS A 173 -4.51 4.48 -17.72
C LYS A 173 -3.77 5.81 -17.86
N LEU A 174 -2.79 6.06 -17.01
CA LEU A 174 -1.96 7.26 -17.10
C LEU A 174 -1.06 7.24 -18.35
N SER A 175 -0.56 6.08 -18.78
CA SER A 175 0.15 5.96 -20.06
C SER A 175 -0.74 6.39 -21.22
N HIS A 176 -1.98 5.92 -21.26
CA HIS A 176 -2.97 6.31 -22.26
C HIS A 176 -3.30 7.81 -22.19
N ASP A 177 -3.63 8.35 -21.01
CA ASP A 177 -4.05 9.75 -20.85
C ASP A 177 -2.94 10.76 -21.13
N LEU A 178 -1.68 10.37 -20.88
CA LEU A 178 -0.50 11.18 -21.12
C LEU A 178 0.10 10.97 -22.51
N ASN A 179 -0.55 10.16 -23.37
CA ASN A 179 -0.07 9.77 -24.69
C ASN A 179 1.38 9.22 -24.66
N ALA A 180 1.69 8.44 -23.63
CA ALA A 180 2.98 7.76 -23.49
C ALA A 180 2.95 6.39 -24.16
N ASP A 181 4.07 5.99 -24.75
CA ASP A 181 4.18 4.68 -25.40
C ASP A 181 4.21 3.53 -24.41
N GLU A 182 3.26 2.60 -24.51
CA GLU A 182 3.32 1.29 -23.87
C GLU A 182 4.22 0.34 -24.67
N VAL A 183 5.43 0.07 -24.18
CA VAL A 183 6.35 -0.86 -24.84
C VAL A 183 5.98 -2.29 -24.46
N LYS A 184 5.56 -3.08 -25.46
CA LYS A 184 5.22 -4.49 -25.27
C LYS A 184 6.49 -5.31 -25.01
N TRP A 185 6.44 -6.20 -23.99
CA TRP A 185 7.49 -7.16 -23.80
C TRP A 185 7.34 -8.33 -24.78
N ILE A 186 8.35 -8.57 -25.57
CA ILE A 186 8.43 -9.68 -26.54
C ILE A 186 9.65 -10.55 -26.14
N PRO A 187 9.45 -11.84 -25.82
CA PRO A 187 10.57 -12.74 -25.50
C PRO A 187 11.59 -12.78 -26.65
N ARG A 188 12.85 -12.65 -26.30
CA ARG A 188 13.93 -12.95 -27.28
C ARG A 188 13.97 -14.45 -27.52
N LYS A 189 13.99 -14.83 -28.79
CA LYS A 189 14.21 -16.23 -29.20
C LYS A 189 15.69 -16.59 -29.02
#